data_172504d01c54c85b26296b4eb7579b6d
#
_entry.id   172504d01c54c85b26296b4eb7579b6d
#
_cell.length_a   1.000
_cell.length_b   1.000
_cell.length_c   1.000
_cell.angle_alpha   90.00
_cell.angle_beta   90.00
_cell.angle_gamma   90.00
#
_symmetry.space_group_name_H-M   'P 1'
#
loop_
_entity.id
_entity.type
_entity.pdbx_description
1 polymer ?
#
loop_
_entity_poly.entity_id
_entity_poly.type
_entity_poly.pdbx_seq_one_letter_code
_entity_poly.pdbx_strand_id
1 'polypeptide(L)'
;METEVFKAVCPLEIGDTVAIGAGKTAAGVRMAYYLPAGMEVVVAGTVSIHTVTDISTTHYLKSGKTVFRYELNGSGRYEVLNVKVPVRETADELNRRGR
;
A
#
# COMPACT_ATOMS: atom_id res chain seq x y z
N MET A 1 -6.37 -4.66 33.97
CA MET A 1 -5.23 -5.09 33.16
C MET A 1 -5.38 -4.56 31.73
N GLU A 2 -4.39 -3.85 31.26
CA GLU A 2 -4.41 -3.30 29.92
C GLU A 2 -4.06 -4.36 28.89
N THR A 3 -4.79 -4.38 27.79
CA THR A 3 -4.46 -5.22 26.65
C THR A 3 -3.94 -4.34 25.52
N GLU A 4 -2.74 -4.62 25.08
CA GLU A 4 -2.17 -3.94 23.95
C GLU A 4 -2.86 -4.42 22.66
N VAL A 5 -3.50 -3.50 21.95
CA VAL A 5 -4.40 -3.86 20.86
C VAL A 5 -3.67 -4.16 19.57
N PHE A 6 -2.77 -3.30 19.12
CA PHE A 6 -1.96 -3.59 17.95
C PHE A 6 -0.74 -2.68 17.83
N LYS A 7 0.27 -3.19 17.11
CA LYS A 7 1.50 -2.46 16.81
C LYS A 7 1.75 -2.32 15.30
N ALA A 8 0.77 -2.68 14.49
CA ALA A 8 0.93 -2.66 13.04
C ALA A 8 1.03 -1.24 12.51
N VAL A 9 1.88 -1.05 11.50
CA VAL A 9 2.05 0.24 10.82
C VAL A 9 1.39 0.14 9.45
N CYS A 10 0.48 1.06 9.17
CA CYS A 10 -0.16 1.13 7.87
C CYS A 10 0.81 1.73 6.84
N PRO A 11 0.99 1.08 5.68
CA PRO A 11 1.93 1.57 4.67
C PRO A 11 1.47 2.83 3.93
N LEU A 12 0.20 3.19 4.03
CA LEU A 12 -0.37 4.37 3.37
C LEU A 12 -1.01 5.29 4.39
N GLU A 13 -1.12 6.56 4.02
CA GLU A 13 -1.83 7.58 4.79
C GLU A 13 -2.98 8.15 3.96
N ILE A 14 -3.96 8.73 4.64
CA ILE A 14 -5.04 9.46 3.95
C ILE A 14 -4.41 10.63 3.19
N GLY A 15 -4.77 10.75 1.92
CA GLY A 15 -4.20 11.75 1.01
C GLY A 15 -3.12 11.21 0.10
N ASP A 16 -2.61 10.01 0.36
CA ASP A 16 -1.61 9.39 -0.50
C ASP A 16 -2.19 9.03 -1.87
N THR A 17 -1.33 9.07 -2.87
CA THR A 17 -1.68 8.67 -4.24
C THR A 17 -1.12 7.30 -4.54
N VAL A 18 -1.92 6.47 -5.19
CA VAL A 18 -1.53 5.13 -5.61
C VAL A 18 -1.87 4.89 -7.07
N ALA A 19 -1.06 4.09 -7.74
CA ALA A 19 -1.34 3.59 -9.10
C ALA A 19 -1.83 2.16 -8.99
N ILE A 20 -2.99 1.88 -9.55
CA ILE A 20 -3.59 0.55 -9.52
C ILE A 20 -3.72 0.04 -10.95
N GLY A 21 -3.12 -1.11 -11.21
CA GLY A 21 -3.23 -1.79 -12.49
C GLY A 21 -4.31 -2.87 -12.48
N ALA A 22 -4.41 -3.61 -13.59
CA ALA A 22 -5.37 -4.70 -13.73
C ALA A 22 -4.96 -5.96 -12.95
N GLY A 23 -3.69 -6.05 -12.52
CA GLY A 23 -3.16 -7.23 -11.85
C GLY A 23 -3.74 -7.45 -10.46
N LYS A 24 -3.95 -8.71 -10.12
CA LYS A 24 -4.43 -9.13 -8.79
C LYS A 24 -3.57 -10.28 -8.30
N THR A 25 -3.50 -10.43 -6.98
CA THR A 25 -2.91 -11.63 -6.37
C THR A 25 -3.84 -12.83 -6.59
N ALA A 26 -3.36 -14.04 -6.26
CA ALA A 26 -4.18 -15.25 -6.33
C ALA A 26 -5.45 -15.15 -5.47
N ALA A 27 -5.41 -14.37 -4.39
CA ALA A 27 -6.57 -14.14 -3.53
C ALA A 27 -7.51 -13.03 -4.03
N GLY A 28 -7.25 -12.46 -5.21
CA GLY A 28 -8.08 -11.39 -5.79
C GLY A 28 -7.79 -10.00 -5.25
N VAL A 29 -6.69 -9.81 -4.54
CA VAL A 29 -6.28 -8.52 -3.99
C VAL A 29 -5.57 -7.71 -5.08
N ARG A 30 -6.01 -6.48 -5.30
CA ARG A 30 -5.39 -5.60 -6.29
C ARG A 30 -4.03 -5.11 -5.81
N MET A 31 -3.10 -4.97 -6.75
CA MET A 31 -1.79 -4.39 -6.49
C MET A 31 -1.89 -2.87 -6.56
N ALA A 32 -1.35 -2.19 -5.56
CA ALA A 32 -1.32 -0.74 -5.49
C ALA A 32 0.11 -0.26 -5.31
N TYR A 33 0.57 0.61 -6.20
CA TYR A 33 1.91 1.17 -6.15
C TYR A 33 1.84 2.57 -5.56
N TYR A 34 2.49 2.78 -4.42
CA TYR A 34 2.54 4.10 -3.80
C TYR A 34 3.33 5.08 -4.68
N LEU A 35 2.74 6.26 -4.92
CA LEU A 35 3.34 7.32 -5.72
C LEU A 35 3.71 8.51 -4.83
N PRO A 36 4.93 8.55 -4.28
CA PRO A 36 5.38 9.75 -3.57
C PRO A 36 5.49 10.93 -4.53
N ALA A 37 5.28 12.14 -4.05
CA ALA A 37 5.38 13.34 -4.85
C ALA A 37 6.76 13.45 -5.53
N GLY A 38 6.75 13.73 -6.83
CA GLY A 38 7.99 13.89 -7.61
C GLY A 38 8.67 12.59 -8.00
N MET A 39 8.08 11.44 -7.73
CA MET A 39 8.63 10.14 -8.12
C MET A 39 7.84 9.55 -9.28
N GLU A 40 8.55 9.00 -10.25
CA GLU A 40 7.96 8.23 -11.32
C GLU A 40 8.01 6.75 -10.99
N VAL A 41 6.93 6.06 -11.31
CA VAL A 41 6.84 4.61 -11.14
C VAL A 41 6.57 3.97 -12.48
N VAL A 42 7.42 3.01 -12.85
CA VAL A 42 7.21 2.23 -14.06
C VAL A 42 6.41 0.99 -13.69
N VAL A 43 5.21 0.89 -14.22
CA VAL A 43 4.30 -0.23 -13.99
C VAL A 43 3.93 -0.83 -15.34
N ALA A 44 4.01 -2.15 -15.45
CA ALA A 44 3.61 -2.83 -16.67
C ALA A 44 2.09 -2.73 -16.86
N GLY A 45 1.66 -2.39 -18.07
CA GLY A 45 0.25 -2.33 -18.43
C GLY A 45 -0.42 -0.99 -18.09
N THR A 46 -1.73 -0.97 -18.23
CA THR A 46 -2.55 0.21 -17.96
C THR A 46 -2.78 0.35 -16.47
N VAL A 47 -2.53 1.55 -15.94
CA VAL A 47 -2.79 1.87 -14.54
C VAL A 47 -3.75 3.02 -14.43
N SER A 48 -4.48 3.08 -13.32
CA SER A 48 -5.30 4.22 -12.94
C SER A 48 -4.76 4.82 -11.64
N ILE A 49 -4.86 6.14 -11.53
CA ILE A 49 -4.35 6.88 -10.38
C ILE A 49 -5.51 7.16 -9.43
N HIS A 50 -5.30 6.84 -8.16
CA HIS A 50 -6.32 7.00 -7.13
C HIS A 50 -5.73 7.70 -5.90
N THR A 51 -6.58 8.40 -5.17
CA THR A 51 -6.23 9.00 -3.89
C THR A 51 -6.86 8.20 -2.76
N VAL A 52 -6.07 7.90 -1.73
CA VAL A 52 -6.58 7.27 -0.52
C VAL A 52 -7.37 8.30 0.27
N THR A 53 -8.67 8.08 0.42
CA THR A 53 -9.57 9.03 1.08
C THR A 53 -10.00 8.61 2.47
N ASP A 54 -9.84 7.33 2.80
CA ASP A 54 -10.03 6.83 4.16
C ASP A 54 -9.33 5.50 4.34
N ILE A 55 -9.08 5.12 5.60
CA ILE A 55 -8.45 3.85 5.94
C ILE A 55 -9.21 3.24 7.11
N SER A 56 -9.60 1.99 6.97
CA SER A 56 -10.15 1.23 8.08
C SER A 56 -9.13 0.20 8.57
N THR A 57 -9.14 -0.05 9.87
CA THR A 57 -8.22 -0.98 10.50
C THR A 57 -9.01 -2.02 11.28
N THR A 58 -8.71 -3.29 11.05
CA THR A 58 -9.27 -4.38 11.84
C THR A 58 -8.13 -5.14 12.49
N HIS A 59 -8.18 -5.24 13.81
CA HIS A 59 -7.20 -6.03 14.55
C HIS A 59 -7.87 -7.22 15.20
N TYR A 60 -7.39 -8.41 14.87
CA TYR A 60 -7.91 -9.66 15.42
C TYR A 60 -7.09 -10.05 16.64
N LEU A 61 -7.68 -9.90 17.81
CA LEU A 61 -6.97 -10.17 19.07
C LEU A 61 -6.51 -11.62 19.18
N LYS A 62 -7.30 -12.54 18.69
CA LYS A 62 -6.99 -13.99 18.78
C LYS A 62 -5.74 -14.36 17.99
N SER A 63 -5.60 -13.83 16.77
CA SER A 63 -4.46 -14.15 15.89
C SER A 63 -3.33 -13.14 15.97
N GLY A 64 -3.58 -11.96 16.53
CA GLY A 64 -2.65 -10.83 16.48
C GLY A 64 -2.54 -10.17 15.11
N LYS A 65 -3.36 -10.60 14.15
CA LYS A 65 -3.32 -10.09 12.78
C LYS A 65 -4.04 -8.76 12.66
N THR A 66 -3.45 -7.81 11.94
CA THR A 66 -4.05 -6.52 11.61
C THR A 66 -4.26 -6.43 10.12
N VAL A 67 -5.43 -5.98 9.71
CA VAL A 67 -5.80 -5.81 8.29
C VAL A 67 -6.20 -4.37 8.07
N PHE A 68 -5.58 -3.74 7.06
CA PHE A 68 -5.93 -2.40 6.63
C PHE A 68 -6.74 -2.47 5.34
N ARG A 69 -7.83 -1.68 5.28
CA ARG A 69 -8.65 -1.55 4.09
C ARG A 69 -8.70 -0.08 3.70
N TYR A 70 -8.66 0.18 2.42
CA TYR A 70 -8.51 1.53 1.88
C TYR A 70 -9.74 1.92 1.07
N GLU A 71 -10.22 3.13 1.31
CA GLU A 71 -11.19 3.78 0.46
C GLU A 71 -10.44 4.62 -0.57
N LEU A 72 -10.78 4.46 -1.84
CA LEU A 72 -10.16 5.22 -2.92
C LEU A 72 -11.17 6.18 -3.53
N ASN A 73 -10.75 7.43 -3.73
CA ASN A 73 -11.53 8.46 -4.41
C ASN A 73 -12.93 8.70 -3.82
N GLY A 74 -13.09 8.54 -2.51
CA GLY A 74 -14.36 8.76 -1.85
C GLY A 74 -15.47 7.79 -2.25
N SER A 75 -15.10 6.56 -2.64
CA SER A 75 -16.04 5.58 -3.18
C SER A 75 -17.04 5.03 -2.16
N GLY A 76 -16.78 5.17 -0.88
CA GLY A 76 -17.57 4.54 0.18
C GLY A 76 -17.31 3.03 0.33
N ARG A 77 -16.36 2.49 -0.41
CA ARG A 77 -15.98 1.07 -0.37
C ARG A 77 -14.57 0.91 0.15
N TYR A 78 -14.37 -0.08 1.01
CA TYR A 78 -13.08 -0.34 1.63
C TYR A 78 -12.56 -1.69 1.14
N GLU A 79 -11.33 -1.72 0.64
CA GLU A 79 -10.71 -2.94 0.13
C GLU A 79 -9.29 -3.11 0.64
N VAL A 80 -8.87 -4.36 0.74
CA VAL A 80 -7.48 -4.70 1.01
C VAL A 80 -6.69 -4.49 -0.28
N LEU A 81 -5.53 -3.84 -0.18
CA LEU A 81 -4.61 -3.65 -1.30
C LEU A 81 -3.28 -4.30 -0.98
N ASN A 82 -2.62 -4.87 -1.99
CA ASN A 82 -1.24 -5.30 -1.88
C ASN A 82 -0.36 -4.10 -2.22
N VAL A 83 0.04 -3.36 -1.20
CA VAL A 83 0.77 -2.10 -1.37
C VAL A 83 2.23 -2.36 -1.65
N LYS A 84 2.73 -1.77 -2.74
CA LYS A 84 4.14 -1.78 -3.10
C LYS A 84 4.68 -0.37 -2.96
N VAL A 85 5.74 -0.23 -2.19
CA VAL A 85 6.43 1.04 -2.03
C VAL A 85 7.63 1.02 -2.98
N PRO A 86 7.69 1.95 -3.94
CA PRO A 86 8.83 1.98 -4.85
C PRO A 86 10.10 2.31 -4.07
N VAL A 87 11.15 1.56 -4.35
CA VAL A 87 12.48 1.82 -3.78
C VAL A 87 13.29 2.59 -4.81
N ARG A 88 13.68 3.80 -4.42
CA ARG A 88 14.57 4.59 -5.25
C ARG A 88 16.01 4.22 -4.88
N GLU A 89 16.70 3.60 -5.81
CA GLU A 89 18.09 3.23 -5.61
C GLU A 89 18.99 4.46 -5.73
N THR A 90 19.88 4.62 -4.75
CA THR A 90 20.91 5.63 -4.80
C THR A 90 22.15 5.08 -5.51
N ALA A 91 23.09 5.96 -5.91
CA ALA A 91 24.33 5.53 -6.51
C ALA A 91 25.13 4.59 -5.59
N ASP A 92 25.10 4.86 -4.29
CA ASP A 92 25.78 4.01 -3.31
C ASP A 92 25.19 2.61 -3.21
N GLU A 93 23.86 2.52 -3.30
CA GLU A 93 23.19 1.21 -3.30
C GLU A 93 23.50 0.42 -4.56
N LEU A 94 23.53 1.08 -5.71
CA LEU A 94 23.92 0.45 -6.96
C LEU A 94 25.35 -0.06 -6.91
N ASN A 95 26.28 0.72 -6.37
CA ASN A 95 27.67 0.33 -6.23
C ASN A 95 27.82 -0.88 -5.32
N ARG A 96 27.06 -0.95 -4.24
CA ARG A 96 27.09 -2.11 -3.34
C ARG A 96 26.59 -3.38 -4.00
N ARG A 97 25.58 -3.25 -4.87
CA ARG A 97 25.03 -4.40 -5.59
C ARG A 97 25.95 -4.90 -6.69
N GLY A 98 26.73 -4.03 -7.26
CA GLY A 98 27.65 -4.37 -8.35
C GLY A 98 28.93 -5.10 -7.91
N ARG A 99 29.03 -5.44 -6.67
CA ARG A 99 30.24 -6.11 -6.11
C ARG A 99 30.02 -7.58 -5.85
#